data_6a4ee2fd2d1b79c629234b76aa1e0b94
#
_entry.id   6a4ee2fd2d1b79c629234b76aa1e0b94
#
_cell.length_a   1.000
_cell.length_b   1.000
_cell.length_c   1.000
_cell.angle_alpha   90.00
_cell.angle_beta   90.00
_cell.angle_gamma   90.00
#
_symmetry.space_group_name_H-M   'P 1'
#
loop_
_entity.id
_entity.type
_entity.pdbx_description
1 polymer ?
#
loop_
_entity_poly.entity_id
_entity_poly.type
_entity_poly.pdbx_seq_one_letter_code
_entity_poly.pdbx_strand_id
1 'polypeptide(L)'
;MDRKSTLHDFAAGETGRGPGVPSSLTNNPRSGQWDGRRMSKRMIADYKTFIVTDGEGVRNSLYVSGCPFHCVECFNSSIWDFQAGHEYTQKLEDKIVDDLKAPWIQGITFLGGEPMLNTPVLLPLARRIRGEFGHDKDIWCWTGYTWEELMRPGETPDKLELLQLIDILVDGRYLKGQHDSLLQFRGSRTQRILDVPRSLAAGRPVVWAKLHDQERDIPEMYLKDREAGEGAQAS
;
A
#
# COMPACT_ATOMS: atom_id res chain seq x y z
N MET A 1 8.28 -25.60 9.26
CA MET A 1 8.81 -24.29 9.70
C MET A 1 7.61 -23.37 9.83
N ASP A 2 7.35 -22.96 11.05
CA ASP A 2 6.06 -22.41 11.47
C ASP A 2 5.91 -20.95 11.07
N ARG A 3 4.99 -20.63 10.15
CA ARG A 3 4.73 -19.26 9.65
C ARG A 3 4.06 -18.32 10.69
N LYS A 4 3.77 -18.83 11.88
CA LYS A 4 3.15 -18.03 12.94
C LYS A 4 4.11 -17.06 13.65
N SER A 5 5.43 -17.31 13.60
CA SER A 5 6.40 -16.49 14.32
C SER A 5 6.64 -15.11 13.68
N THR A 6 6.60 -15.02 12.35
CA THR A 6 6.90 -13.78 11.64
C THR A 6 5.84 -12.68 11.76
N LEU A 7 4.58 -13.04 12.03
CA LEU A 7 3.49 -12.08 12.17
C LEU A 7 3.38 -11.51 13.59
N HIS A 8 3.79 -12.30 14.60
CA HIS A 8 3.74 -11.87 16.01
C HIS A 8 4.84 -10.85 16.35
N ASP A 9 5.99 -10.98 15.70
CA ASP A 9 7.16 -10.14 16.00
C ASP A 9 6.99 -8.68 15.56
N PHE A 10 6.09 -8.38 14.59
CA PHE A 10 5.81 -7.01 14.18
C PHE A 10 4.92 -6.21 15.15
N ALA A 11 4.19 -6.89 16.01
CA ALA A 11 3.26 -6.25 16.96
C ALA A 11 3.88 -5.92 18.33
N ALA A 12 5.06 -6.46 18.65
CA ALA A 12 5.61 -6.51 20.02
C ALA A 12 6.70 -5.49 20.35
N GLY A 13 7.04 -4.58 19.44
CA GLY A 13 8.05 -3.56 19.73
C GLY A 13 7.52 -2.47 20.67
N GLU A 14 8.02 -2.36 21.88
CA GLU A 14 7.67 -1.33 22.89
C GLU A 14 7.79 0.12 22.37
N THR A 15 8.45 0.33 21.22
CA THR A 15 8.62 1.64 20.56
C THR A 15 7.69 1.85 19.38
N GLY A 16 6.80 0.93 19.06
CA GLY A 16 5.94 0.97 17.86
C GLY A 16 6.69 0.69 16.55
N ARG A 17 7.90 0.13 16.61
CA ARG A 17 8.71 -0.28 15.47
C ARG A 17 8.70 -1.79 15.34
N GLY A 18 8.52 -2.29 14.12
CA GLY A 18 8.66 -3.71 13.84
C GLY A 18 10.10 -4.18 14.05
N PRO A 19 10.32 -5.46 14.45
CA PRO A 19 11.65 -6.03 14.58
C PRO A 19 12.39 -5.97 13.24
N GLY A 20 13.67 -5.64 13.31
CA GLY A 20 14.55 -5.57 12.14
C GLY A 20 14.58 -4.23 11.40
N VAL A 21 13.73 -3.25 11.77
CA VAL A 21 13.82 -1.88 11.23
C VAL A 21 14.75 -1.05 12.10
N PRO A 22 15.94 -0.66 11.62
CA PRO A 22 16.84 0.21 12.40
C PRO A 22 16.14 1.55 12.69
N SER A 23 16.28 2.03 13.91
CA SER A 23 15.61 3.26 14.39
C SER A 23 15.99 4.52 13.61
N SER A 24 17.10 4.49 12.90
CA SER A 24 17.63 5.59 12.10
C SER A 24 17.13 5.60 10.66
N LEU A 25 16.45 4.55 10.19
CA LEU A 25 16.13 4.38 8.77
C LEU A 25 14.69 4.68 8.40
N THR A 26 13.78 4.70 9.38
CA THR A 26 12.37 5.05 9.17
C THR A 26 11.71 5.49 10.48
N ASN A 27 10.62 6.23 10.37
CA ASN A 27 9.79 6.62 11.49
C ASN A 27 8.65 5.61 11.69
N ASN A 28 8.25 5.42 12.94
CA ASN A 28 7.11 4.58 13.28
C ASN A 28 6.09 5.39 14.08
N PRO A 29 4.81 5.33 13.73
CA PRO A 29 3.78 6.06 14.45
C PRO A 29 3.51 5.43 15.81
N ARG A 30 3.20 6.26 16.79
CA ARG A 30 2.45 5.85 17.97
C ARG A 30 0.98 6.03 17.68
N SER A 31 0.12 5.23 18.32
CA SER A 31 -1.32 5.32 18.16
C SER A 31 -1.84 6.75 18.33
N GLY A 32 -2.61 7.24 17.37
CA GLY A 32 -3.15 8.61 17.37
C GLY A 32 -2.15 9.75 17.22
N GLN A 33 -0.84 9.45 17.12
CA GLN A 33 0.20 10.49 16.98
C GLN A 33 0.11 11.23 15.65
N TRP A 34 -0.12 10.50 14.56
CA TRP A 34 -0.26 11.06 13.23
C TRP A 34 -1.74 11.11 12.84
N ASP A 35 -2.26 12.32 12.73
CA ASP A 35 -3.65 12.60 12.36
C ASP A 35 -3.70 13.17 10.94
N GLY A 36 -4.29 12.42 10.01
CA GLY A 36 -4.42 12.80 8.61
C GLY A 36 -5.18 14.13 8.43
N ARG A 37 -6.17 14.40 9.28
CA ARG A 37 -6.96 15.65 9.26
C ARG A 37 -6.12 16.90 9.55
N ARG A 38 -5.02 16.75 10.30
CA ARG A 38 -4.08 17.83 10.64
C ARG A 38 -2.89 17.87 9.68
N MET A 39 -2.40 16.72 9.26
CA MET A 39 -1.18 16.61 8.47
C MET A 39 -1.43 16.85 6.98
N SER A 40 -2.51 16.34 6.43
CA SER A 40 -2.84 16.53 5.03
C SER A 40 -2.98 18.01 4.67
N LYS A 41 -2.34 18.39 3.59
CA LYS A 41 -2.51 19.70 2.94
C LYS A 41 -3.41 19.61 1.72
N ARG A 42 -4.10 18.48 1.54
CA ARG A 42 -4.95 18.18 0.37
C ARG A 42 -4.21 18.30 -0.96
N MET A 43 -2.92 17.93 -0.93
CA MET A 43 -2.05 17.93 -2.11
C MET A 43 -1.94 16.51 -2.67
N ILE A 44 -1.87 16.42 -3.97
CA ILE A 44 -1.57 15.20 -4.69
C ILE A 44 -0.32 15.39 -5.54
N ALA A 45 0.48 14.34 -5.65
CA ALA A 45 1.67 14.35 -6.49
C ALA A 45 1.33 14.10 -7.96
N ASP A 46 0.40 13.17 -8.22
CA ASP A 46 0.04 12.79 -9.59
C ASP A 46 -1.28 12.01 -9.62
N TYR A 47 -1.90 11.99 -10.80
CA TYR A 47 -2.99 11.08 -11.15
C TYR A 47 -2.69 10.43 -12.50
N LYS A 48 -2.59 9.12 -12.52
CA LYS A 48 -2.26 8.32 -13.71
C LYS A 48 -3.40 7.40 -14.08
N THR A 49 -3.61 7.26 -15.37
CA THR A 49 -4.59 6.34 -15.95
C THR A 49 -3.91 5.16 -16.64
N PHE A 50 -4.62 4.05 -16.80
CA PHE A 50 -4.15 2.86 -17.52
C PHE A 50 -2.88 2.22 -16.94
N ILE A 51 -2.78 2.17 -15.61
CA ILE A 51 -1.68 1.53 -14.91
C ILE A 51 -1.99 0.04 -14.69
N VAL A 52 -0.98 -0.82 -14.85
CA VAL A 52 -1.07 -2.27 -14.65
C VAL A 52 -0.10 -2.78 -13.55
N THR A 53 0.70 -1.88 -12.98
CA THR A 53 1.71 -2.22 -11.96
C THR A 53 1.24 -1.98 -10.54
N ASP A 54 0.18 -1.20 -10.36
CA ASP A 54 -0.28 -0.72 -9.07
C ASP A 54 -1.48 -1.53 -8.53
N GLY A 55 -1.57 -2.80 -8.91
CA GLY A 55 -2.61 -3.74 -8.52
C GLY A 55 -3.15 -4.56 -9.68
N GLU A 56 -4.16 -5.38 -9.43
CA GLU A 56 -4.75 -6.28 -10.42
C GLU A 56 -5.51 -5.49 -11.51
N GLY A 57 -5.37 -5.93 -12.75
CA GLY A 57 -6.06 -5.38 -13.91
C GLY A 57 -5.55 -4.01 -14.36
N VAL A 58 -6.26 -3.42 -15.32
CA VAL A 58 -6.00 -2.03 -15.75
C VAL A 58 -6.72 -1.09 -14.79
N ARG A 59 -6.00 -0.15 -14.21
CA ARG A 59 -6.54 0.72 -13.17
C ARG A 59 -6.02 2.14 -13.23
N ASN A 60 -6.64 3.04 -12.50
CA ASN A 60 -6.15 4.39 -12.32
C ASN A 60 -5.44 4.50 -10.97
N SER A 61 -4.45 5.37 -10.87
CA SER A 61 -3.62 5.53 -9.67
C SER A 61 -3.57 6.98 -9.23
N LEU A 62 -3.97 7.25 -7.98
CA LEU A 62 -3.91 8.57 -7.35
C LEU A 62 -2.77 8.59 -6.33
N TYR A 63 -1.75 9.40 -6.61
CA TYR A 63 -0.59 9.59 -5.77
C TYR A 63 -0.78 10.80 -4.86
N VAL A 64 -1.06 10.57 -3.58
CA VAL A 64 -1.15 11.63 -2.57
C VAL A 64 0.23 12.10 -2.13
N SER A 65 0.34 13.33 -1.61
CA SER A 65 1.59 13.90 -1.12
C SER A 65 1.69 13.81 0.40
N GLY A 66 2.93 13.71 0.90
CA GLY A 66 3.24 13.67 2.31
C GLY A 66 3.35 12.26 2.88
N CYS A 67 4.52 11.95 3.46
CA CYS A 67 4.77 10.69 4.15
C CYS A 67 5.84 10.88 5.23
N PRO A 68 5.52 10.69 6.51
CA PRO A 68 6.49 10.84 7.59
C PRO A 68 7.28 9.57 7.89
N PHE A 69 7.03 8.46 7.20
CA PHE A 69 7.78 7.20 7.39
C PHE A 69 9.22 7.30 6.95
N HIS A 70 9.51 8.00 5.86
CA HIS A 70 10.85 8.21 5.31
C HIS A 70 11.64 6.90 5.14
N CYS A 71 11.02 5.89 4.53
CA CYS A 71 11.68 4.61 4.25
C CYS A 71 12.92 4.81 3.38
N VAL A 72 14.05 4.20 3.77
CA VAL A 72 15.30 4.29 3.01
C VAL A 72 15.11 3.71 1.60
N GLU A 73 15.53 4.48 0.58
CA GLU A 73 15.33 4.16 -0.84
C GLU A 73 13.86 4.01 -1.25
N CYS A 74 12.97 4.74 -0.57
CA CYS A 74 11.58 4.84 -1.01
C CYS A 74 11.52 5.37 -2.45
N PHE A 75 10.79 4.66 -3.31
CA PHE A 75 10.61 5.06 -4.71
C PHE A 75 9.96 6.46 -4.83
N ASN A 76 9.09 6.81 -3.88
CA ASN A 76 8.35 8.05 -3.84
C ASN A 76 8.97 9.10 -2.89
N SER A 77 10.28 9.10 -2.68
CA SER A 77 10.94 10.02 -1.72
C SER A 77 10.77 11.49 -2.06
N SER A 78 10.61 11.85 -3.34
CA SER A 78 10.40 13.23 -3.81
C SER A 78 9.07 13.85 -3.34
N ILE A 79 8.12 13.05 -2.88
CA ILE A 79 6.79 13.50 -2.46
C ILE A 79 6.51 13.29 -0.97
N TRP A 80 7.54 13.17 -0.13
CA TRP A 80 7.41 13.07 1.32
C TRP A 80 6.87 14.34 1.97
N ASP A 81 7.10 15.51 1.34
CA ASP A 81 6.51 16.77 1.80
C ASP A 81 4.99 16.78 1.53
N PHE A 82 4.22 17.11 2.56
CA PHE A 82 2.76 17.25 2.45
C PHE A 82 2.32 18.40 1.55
N GLN A 83 3.23 19.32 1.19
CA GLN A 83 2.99 20.43 0.27
C GLN A 83 3.45 20.13 -1.17
N ALA A 84 4.04 18.97 -1.43
CA ALA A 84 4.49 18.61 -2.78
C ALA A 84 3.32 18.45 -3.75
N GLY A 85 3.57 18.71 -5.03
CA GLY A 85 2.62 18.48 -6.12
C GLY A 85 1.57 19.57 -6.28
N HIS A 86 0.31 19.20 -6.42
CA HIS A 86 -0.79 20.06 -6.79
C HIS A 86 -1.97 19.90 -5.81
N GLU A 87 -2.77 20.96 -5.69
CA GLU A 87 -3.99 20.90 -4.88
C GLU A 87 -5.00 19.91 -5.47
N TYR A 88 -5.59 19.07 -4.60
CA TYR A 88 -6.70 18.22 -4.96
C TYR A 88 -7.97 19.06 -5.12
N THR A 89 -8.50 19.11 -6.33
CA THR A 89 -9.66 19.94 -6.69
C THR A 89 -10.88 19.10 -7.00
N GLN A 90 -12.07 19.70 -6.87
CA GLN A 90 -13.32 19.06 -7.31
C GLN A 90 -13.28 18.65 -8.79
N LYS A 91 -12.67 19.46 -9.65
CA LYS A 91 -12.51 19.14 -11.07
C LYS A 91 -11.70 17.86 -11.28
N LEU A 92 -10.66 17.64 -10.48
CA LEU A 92 -9.88 16.40 -10.56
C LEU A 92 -10.69 15.21 -10.04
N GLU A 93 -11.43 15.38 -8.94
CA GLU A 93 -12.30 14.34 -8.41
C GLU A 93 -13.34 13.90 -9.45
N ASP A 94 -13.99 14.87 -10.09
CA ASP A 94 -14.97 14.60 -11.15
C ASP A 94 -14.33 13.85 -12.32
N LYS A 95 -13.11 14.24 -12.72
CA LYS A 95 -12.35 13.53 -13.75
C LYS A 95 -12.03 12.09 -13.34
N ILE A 96 -11.58 11.87 -12.10
CA ILE A 96 -11.26 10.51 -11.58
C ILE A 96 -12.51 9.62 -11.69
N VAL A 97 -13.64 10.11 -11.23
CA VAL A 97 -14.89 9.36 -11.24
C VAL A 97 -15.37 9.09 -12.68
N ASP A 98 -15.22 10.07 -13.57
CA ASP A 98 -15.57 9.90 -14.98
C ASP A 98 -14.68 8.87 -15.69
N ASP A 99 -13.36 8.92 -15.45
CA ASP A 99 -12.41 7.94 -16.00
C ASP A 99 -12.73 6.50 -15.53
N LEU A 100 -13.25 6.33 -14.30
CA LEU A 100 -13.63 5.02 -13.76
C LEU A 100 -14.85 4.39 -14.44
N LYS A 101 -15.67 5.16 -15.17
CA LYS A 101 -16.82 4.63 -15.92
C LYS A 101 -16.41 3.73 -17.07
N ALA A 102 -15.17 3.84 -17.54
CA ALA A 102 -14.68 3.01 -18.64
C ALA A 102 -14.73 1.52 -18.25
N PRO A 103 -15.35 0.65 -19.06
CA PRO A 103 -15.61 -0.74 -18.67
C PRO A 103 -14.34 -1.59 -18.50
N TRP A 104 -13.23 -1.19 -19.14
CA TRP A 104 -11.94 -1.87 -19.03
C TRP A 104 -11.12 -1.44 -17.79
N ILE A 105 -11.52 -0.40 -17.08
CA ILE A 105 -10.86 0.02 -15.84
C ILE A 105 -11.40 -0.83 -14.69
N GLN A 106 -10.51 -1.61 -14.06
CA GLN A 106 -10.84 -2.46 -12.92
C GLN A 106 -11.18 -1.65 -11.67
N GLY A 107 -10.46 -0.57 -11.42
CA GLY A 107 -10.65 0.24 -10.24
C GLY A 107 -9.60 1.33 -10.08
N ILE A 108 -9.40 1.77 -8.85
CA ILE A 108 -8.43 2.81 -8.49
C ILE A 108 -7.47 2.32 -7.42
N THR A 109 -6.24 2.85 -7.46
CA THR A 109 -5.25 2.67 -6.42
C THR A 109 -4.93 3.99 -5.73
N PHE A 110 -4.96 4.00 -4.40
CA PHE A 110 -4.46 5.08 -3.56
C PHE A 110 -3.05 4.75 -3.10
N LEU A 111 -2.09 5.59 -3.46
CA LEU A 111 -0.68 5.42 -3.13
C LEU A 111 0.05 6.77 -3.16
N GLY A 112 1.38 6.76 -3.26
CA GLY A 112 2.21 7.95 -3.37
C GLY A 112 2.99 8.22 -2.11
N GLY A 113 2.61 9.24 -1.33
CA GLY A 113 3.04 9.49 0.04
C GLY A 113 2.40 8.49 1.00
N GLU A 114 1.61 8.96 1.98
CA GLU A 114 0.90 8.08 2.91
C GLU A 114 -0.62 8.31 2.81
N PRO A 115 -1.37 7.40 2.18
CA PRO A 115 -2.82 7.51 2.02
C PRO A 115 -3.58 7.64 3.35
N MET A 116 -3.19 6.90 4.39
CA MET A 116 -3.85 6.94 5.70
C MET A 116 -3.64 8.27 6.44
N LEU A 117 -2.77 9.14 5.93
CA LEU A 117 -2.58 10.53 6.39
C LEU A 117 -3.14 11.57 5.41
N ASN A 118 -3.81 11.12 4.36
CA ASN A 118 -4.51 11.94 3.38
C ASN A 118 -6.01 11.65 3.32
N THR A 119 -6.58 11.24 4.44
CA THR A 119 -8.00 10.96 4.61
C THR A 119 -8.92 12.11 4.21
N PRO A 120 -8.57 13.42 4.39
CA PRO A 120 -9.38 14.54 3.88
C PRO A 120 -9.54 14.59 2.36
N VAL A 121 -8.67 13.93 1.61
CA VAL A 121 -8.75 13.75 0.15
C VAL A 121 -9.47 12.44 -0.18
N LEU A 122 -9.02 11.36 0.44
CA LEU A 122 -9.38 10.01 0.00
C LEU A 122 -10.74 9.53 0.51
N LEU A 123 -11.20 9.99 1.70
CA LEU A 123 -12.51 9.59 2.22
C LEU A 123 -13.69 10.08 1.35
N PRO A 124 -13.76 11.39 0.96
CA PRO A 124 -14.81 11.85 0.07
C PRO A 124 -14.81 11.11 -1.26
N LEU A 125 -13.62 10.94 -1.87
CA LEU A 125 -13.46 10.23 -3.14
C LEU A 125 -13.88 8.75 -3.02
N ALA A 126 -13.42 8.03 -2.00
CA ALA A 126 -13.77 6.64 -1.80
C ALA A 126 -15.27 6.43 -1.59
N ARG A 127 -15.91 7.31 -0.79
CA ARG A 127 -17.36 7.29 -0.59
C ARG A 127 -18.13 7.54 -1.88
N ARG A 128 -17.66 8.47 -2.70
CA ARG A 128 -18.24 8.75 -4.01
C ARG A 128 -18.11 7.57 -4.96
N ILE A 129 -16.94 6.94 -5.03
CA ILE A 129 -16.72 5.72 -5.82
C ILE A 129 -17.65 4.60 -5.36
N ARG A 130 -17.79 4.38 -4.06
CA ARG A 130 -18.72 3.37 -3.51
C ARG A 130 -20.18 3.71 -3.84
N GLY A 131 -20.55 4.98 -3.80
CA GLY A 131 -21.90 5.44 -4.14
C GLY A 131 -22.24 5.26 -5.62
N GLU A 132 -21.29 5.48 -6.53
CA GLU A 132 -21.52 5.40 -7.97
C GLU A 132 -21.33 3.99 -8.54
N PHE A 133 -20.39 3.20 -8.00
CA PHE A 133 -19.98 1.92 -8.59
C PHE A 133 -20.10 0.73 -7.64
N GLY A 134 -20.43 0.93 -6.35
CA GLY A 134 -20.40 -0.16 -5.39
C GLY A 134 -19.00 -0.79 -5.31
N HIS A 135 -18.95 -2.12 -5.50
CA HIS A 135 -17.71 -2.89 -5.58
C HIS A 135 -17.36 -3.32 -7.02
N ASP A 136 -18.09 -2.84 -8.04
CA ASP A 136 -17.76 -3.10 -9.45
C ASP A 136 -16.42 -2.45 -9.84
N LYS A 137 -16.05 -1.39 -9.12
CA LYS A 137 -14.72 -0.75 -9.19
C LYS A 137 -14.01 -0.94 -7.86
N ASP A 138 -12.98 -1.77 -7.85
CA ASP A 138 -12.22 -2.02 -6.64
C ASP A 138 -11.33 -0.83 -6.24
N ILE A 139 -11.05 -0.71 -4.94
CA ILE A 139 -10.14 0.29 -4.38
C ILE A 139 -8.99 -0.44 -3.72
N TRP A 140 -7.78 -0.26 -4.25
CA TRP A 140 -6.53 -0.68 -3.63
C TRP A 140 -5.89 0.48 -2.88
N CYS A 141 -5.13 0.18 -1.82
CA CYS A 141 -4.40 1.19 -1.06
C CYS A 141 -3.04 0.66 -0.61
N TRP A 142 -1.97 1.42 -0.87
CA TRP A 142 -0.64 1.17 -0.33
C TRP A 142 -0.40 2.08 0.87
N THR A 143 -0.02 1.50 2.00
CA THR A 143 0.29 2.25 3.21
C THR A 143 1.56 1.75 3.88
N GLY A 144 2.29 2.65 4.52
CA GLY A 144 3.39 2.29 5.42
C GLY A 144 2.92 1.79 6.78
N TYR A 145 1.66 1.97 7.14
CA TYR A 145 1.08 1.34 8.33
C TYR A 145 0.96 -0.16 8.15
N THR A 146 1.09 -0.92 9.23
CA THR A 146 0.65 -2.31 9.26
C THR A 146 -0.83 -2.37 9.64
N TRP A 147 -1.49 -3.48 9.32
CA TRP A 147 -2.85 -3.76 9.77
C TRP A 147 -3.00 -3.59 11.29
N GLU A 148 -2.05 -4.14 12.04
CA GLU A 148 -2.04 -4.08 13.50
C GLU A 148 -1.91 -2.65 14.03
N GLU A 149 -1.19 -1.78 13.30
CA GLU A 149 -1.09 -0.37 13.64
C GLU A 149 -2.39 0.39 13.36
N LEU A 150 -3.07 0.10 12.26
CA LEU A 150 -4.36 0.70 11.92
C LEU A 150 -5.48 0.28 12.89
N MET A 151 -5.40 -0.93 13.42
CA MET A 151 -6.41 -1.50 14.33
C MET A 151 -6.11 -1.24 15.80
N ARG A 152 -5.06 -0.47 16.14
CA ARG A 152 -4.73 -0.16 17.55
C ARG A 152 -5.81 0.68 18.23
N PRO A 153 -6.11 0.41 19.51
CA PRO A 153 -6.91 1.32 20.31
C PRO A 153 -6.30 2.73 20.36
N GLY A 154 -7.13 3.73 20.14
CA GLY A 154 -6.70 5.14 20.13
C GLY A 154 -6.13 5.64 18.80
N GLU A 155 -6.14 4.83 17.73
CA GLU A 155 -5.85 5.33 16.38
C GLU A 155 -6.98 6.25 15.90
N THR A 156 -6.68 7.17 14.96
CA THR A 156 -7.67 8.15 14.52
C THR A 156 -8.77 7.47 13.68
N PRO A 157 -10.06 7.78 13.95
CA PRO A 157 -11.18 7.03 13.37
C PRO A 157 -11.29 7.16 11.85
N ASP A 158 -10.78 8.24 11.27
CA ASP A 158 -10.78 8.49 9.83
C ASP A 158 -9.97 7.44 9.04
N LYS A 159 -8.91 6.88 9.63
CA LYS A 159 -8.16 5.77 9.01
C LYS A 159 -8.99 4.49 8.92
N LEU A 160 -9.73 4.17 10.00
CA LEU A 160 -10.63 3.02 9.98
C LEU A 160 -11.79 3.22 9.02
N GLU A 161 -12.34 4.43 8.94
CA GLU A 161 -13.38 4.76 7.95
C GLU A 161 -12.87 4.58 6.51
N LEU A 162 -11.65 5.04 6.21
CA LEU A 162 -11.05 4.84 4.90
C LEU A 162 -10.80 3.34 4.64
N LEU A 163 -10.28 2.62 5.63
CA LEU A 163 -10.01 1.18 5.54
C LEU A 163 -11.29 0.41 5.18
N GLN A 164 -12.44 0.75 5.77
CA GLN A 164 -13.73 0.11 5.47
C GLN A 164 -14.22 0.32 4.03
N LEU A 165 -13.68 1.31 3.32
CA LEU A 165 -14.01 1.60 1.92
C LEU A 165 -13.01 0.98 0.93
N ILE A 166 -11.96 0.31 1.39
CA ILE A 166 -10.92 -0.31 0.58
C ILE A 166 -11.20 -1.80 0.42
N ASP A 167 -10.92 -2.36 -0.76
CA ASP A 167 -11.03 -3.80 -1.00
C ASP A 167 -9.69 -4.50 -0.71
N ILE A 168 -8.58 -3.93 -1.15
CA ILE A 168 -7.24 -4.52 -0.99
C ILE A 168 -6.28 -3.50 -0.37
N LEU A 169 -5.59 -3.94 0.67
CA LEU A 169 -4.57 -3.15 1.34
C LEU A 169 -3.18 -3.79 1.12
N VAL A 170 -2.25 -3.00 0.58
CA VAL A 170 -0.82 -3.34 0.64
C VAL A 170 -0.25 -2.61 1.84
N ASP A 171 -0.03 -3.36 2.93
CA ASP A 171 0.36 -2.82 4.22
C ASP A 171 1.85 -3.01 4.52
N GLY A 172 2.39 -2.14 5.36
CA GLY A 172 3.75 -2.22 5.86
C GLY A 172 4.78 -1.37 5.11
N ARG A 173 5.86 -1.01 5.83
CA ARG A 173 6.93 -0.16 5.31
C ARG A 173 7.78 -0.91 4.29
N TYR A 174 8.25 -0.17 3.28
CA TYR A 174 9.33 -0.67 2.45
C TYR A 174 10.63 -0.77 3.27
N LEU A 175 11.26 -1.93 3.25
CA LEU A 175 12.57 -2.17 3.85
C LEU A 175 13.57 -2.57 2.76
N LYS A 176 14.61 -1.74 2.55
CA LYS A 176 15.67 -2.00 1.57
C LYS A 176 16.27 -3.41 1.69
N GLY A 177 16.59 -3.84 2.91
CA GLY A 177 17.17 -5.17 3.18
C GLY A 177 16.23 -6.36 2.90
N GLN A 178 14.97 -6.08 2.58
CA GLN A 178 13.94 -7.06 2.22
C GLN A 178 13.39 -6.83 0.80
N HIS A 179 14.10 -5.99 0.02
CA HIS A 179 13.74 -5.73 -1.37
C HIS A 179 13.74 -7.02 -2.20
N ASP A 180 12.69 -7.19 -2.99
CA ASP A 180 12.61 -8.27 -3.97
C ASP A 180 11.74 -7.81 -5.14
N SER A 181 12.36 -7.64 -6.30
CA SER A 181 11.72 -7.16 -7.53
C SER A 181 10.75 -8.17 -8.16
N LEU A 182 10.71 -9.38 -7.64
CA LEU A 182 9.85 -10.45 -8.12
C LEU A 182 8.54 -10.60 -7.32
N LEU A 183 8.35 -9.76 -6.30
CA LEU A 183 7.13 -9.74 -5.51
C LEU A 183 5.98 -9.11 -6.31
N GLN A 184 4.82 -9.75 -6.25
CA GLN A 184 3.61 -9.24 -6.87
C GLN A 184 3.16 -7.95 -6.19
N PHE A 185 3.04 -6.85 -6.94
CA PHE A 185 2.52 -5.54 -6.50
C PHE A 185 3.12 -4.98 -5.21
N ARG A 186 4.34 -5.32 -4.82
CA ARG A 186 5.03 -4.77 -3.65
C ARG A 186 6.54 -4.84 -3.80
N GLY A 187 7.26 -3.99 -3.09
CA GLY A 187 8.72 -3.85 -3.24
C GLY A 187 9.54 -4.56 -2.16
N SER A 188 8.93 -5.01 -1.08
CA SER A 188 9.64 -5.57 0.08
C SER A 188 8.87 -6.74 0.67
N ARG A 189 9.58 -7.79 1.11
CA ARG A 189 8.99 -9.01 1.71
C ARG A 189 8.24 -8.74 3.01
N THR A 190 8.44 -7.59 3.63
CA THR A 190 7.74 -7.14 4.83
C THR A 190 6.34 -6.59 4.54
N GLN A 191 6.06 -6.25 3.29
CA GLN A 191 4.75 -5.78 2.88
C GLN A 191 3.82 -6.98 2.61
N ARG A 192 2.54 -6.82 2.95
CA ARG A 192 1.51 -7.85 2.73
C ARG A 192 0.44 -7.30 1.81
N ILE A 193 -0.21 -8.17 1.04
CA ILE A 193 -1.41 -7.84 0.28
C ILE A 193 -2.59 -8.49 1.02
N LEU A 194 -3.48 -7.68 1.55
CA LEU A 194 -4.58 -8.09 2.41
C LEU A 194 -5.93 -7.85 1.75
N ASP A 195 -6.81 -8.83 1.85
CA ASP A 195 -8.24 -8.71 1.56
C ASP A 195 -8.90 -7.99 2.74
N VAL A 196 -9.30 -6.74 2.55
CA VAL A 196 -9.77 -5.89 3.65
C VAL A 196 -11.12 -6.35 4.19
N PRO A 197 -12.16 -6.60 3.38
CA PRO A 197 -13.44 -7.10 3.86
C PRO A 197 -13.30 -8.38 4.68
N ARG A 198 -12.51 -9.35 4.21
CA ARG A 198 -12.27 -10.61 4.93
C ARG A 198 -11.45 -10.38 6.20
N SER A 199 -10.52 -9.46 6.20
CA SER A 199 -9.71 -9.12 7.37
C SER A 199 -10.55 -8.47 8.46
N LEU A 200 -11.43 -7.54 8.10
CA LEU A 200 -12.36 -6.89 9.03
C LEU A 200 -13.33 -7.91 9.64
N ALA A 201 -13.91 -8.79 8.82
CA ALA A 201 -14.82 -9.83 9.29
C ALA A 201 -14.12 -10.84 10.21
N ALA A 202 -12.85 -11.15 9.97
CA ALA A 202 -12.07 -12.10 10.77
C ALA A 202 -11.40 -11.45 12.01
N GLY A 203 -11.38 -10.12 12.13
CA GLY A 203 -10.66 -9.38 13.18
C GLY A 203 -9.13 -9.57 13.13
N ARG A 204 -8.58 -10.02 12.00
CA ARG A 204 -7.16 -10.28 11.79
C ARG A 204 -6.79 -10.14 10.29
N PRO A 205 -5.52 -9.88 9.95
CA PRO A 205 -5.14 -9.81 8.55
C PRO A 205 -5.38 -11.14 7.82
N VAL A 206 -6.05 -11.06 6.67
CA VAL A 206 -6.29 -12.15 5.74
C VAL A 206 -5.59 -11.82 4.43
N VAL A 207 -4.65 -12.68 4.03
CA VAL A 207 -3.89 -12.49 2.79
C VAL A 207 -4.83 -12.62 1.58
N TRP A 208 -4.63 -11.77 0.60
CA TRP A 208 -5.35 -11.79 -0.67
C TRP A 208 -5.15 -13.13 -1.40
N ALA A 209 -6.26 -13.75 -1.83
CA ALA A 209 -6.25 -15.13 -2.33
C ALA A 209 -5.53 -15.31 -3.69
N LYS A 210 -5.37 -14.22 -4.46
CA LYS A 210 -4.69 -14.25 -5.76
C LYS A 210 -3.19 -13.91 -5.67
N LEU A 211 -2.60 -14.02 -4.48
CA LEU A 211 -1.17 -13.81 -4.28
C LEU A 211 -0.38 -15.03 -4.78
N HIS A 212 0.47 -14.82 -5.79
CA HIS A 212 1.22 -15.87 -6.49
C HIS A 212 2.75 -15.81 -6.32
N ASP A 213 3.30 -15.01 -5.41
CA ASP A 213 4.76 -14.90 -5.24
C ASP A 213 5.47 -16.22 -4.92
N GLN A 214 4.75 -17.21 -4.42
CA GLN A 214 5.30 -18.47 -3.95
C GLN A 214 5.19 -19.60 -4.97
N GLU A 215 4.34 -19.40 -5.97
CA GLU A 215 4.12 -20.33 -7.06
C GLU A 215 4.78 -19.77 -8.33
N ARG A 216 6.10 -19.80 -8.36
CA ARG A 216 6.81 -19.44 -9.58
C ARG A 216 6.85 -20.69 -10.46
N ASP A 217 5.94 -20.78 -11.38
CA ASP A 217 6.18 -21.46 -12.65
C ASP A 217 7.20 -20.64 -13.45
N ILE A 218 8.46 -20.65 -13.01
CA ILE A 218 9.55 -20.22 -13.87
C ILE A 218 9.62 -21.31 -14.94
N PRO A 219 9.30 -20.99 -16.22
CA PRO A 219 9.40 -21.98 -17.27
C PRO A 219 10.78 -22.66 -17.19
N GLU A 220 10.81 -23.99 -17.26
CA GLU A 220 12.02 -24.80 -17.07
C GLU A 220 13.20 -24.35 -17.94
N MET A 221 12.89 -23.70 -19.07
CA MET A 221 13.88 -23.08 -19.95
C MET A 221 14.74 -22.01 -19.28
N TYR A 222 14.18 -21.24 -18.32
CA TYR A 222 14.94 -20.20 -17.58
C TYR A 222 15.70 -20.75 -16.37
N LEU A 223 15.37 -21.97 -15.91
CA LEU A 223 16.11 -22.63 -14.82
C LEU A 223 17.45 -23.18 -15.31
N LYS A 224 17.53 -23.61 -16.57
CA LYS A 224 18.76 -24.16 -17.18
C LYS A 224 19.87 -23.13 -17.35
N ASP A 225 19.52 -21.85 -17.55
CA ASP A 225 20.51 -20.77 -17.68
C ASP A 225 21.14 -20.36 -16.33
N ARG A 226 20.47 -20.62 -15.21
CA ARG A 226 21.01 -20.36 -13.87
C ARG A 226 22.07 -21.38 -13.45
N GLU A 227 21.85 -22.65 -13.72
CA GLU A 227 22.81 -23.71 -13.42
C GLU A 227 24.10 -23.59 -14.26
N ALA A 228 23.97 -23.08 -15.50
CA ALA A 228 25.11 -22.81 -16.38
C ALA A 228 25.95 -21.59 -15.93
N GLY A 229 25.32 -20.58 -15.27
CA GLY A 229 26.00 -19.36 -14.78
C GLY A 229 26.76 -19.58 -13.46
N GLU A 230 26.31 -20.45 -12.59
CA GLU A 230 26.98 -20.73 -11.32
C GLU A 230 28.23 -21.62 -11.48
N GLY A 231 28.30 -22.44 -12.55
CA GLY A 231 29.48 -23.24 -12.87
C GLY A 231 30.66 -22.47 -13.49
N ALA A 232 30.43 -21.24 -13.98
CA ALA A 232 31.46 -20.43 -14.63
C ALA A 232 32.24 -19.49 -13.69
N GLN A 233 31.86 -19.39 -12.42
CA GLN A 233 32.55 -18.58 -11.40
C GLN A 233 33.40 -19.37 -10.42
N ALA A 234 33.52 -20.71 -10.60
CA ALA A 234 34.26 -21.60 -9.71
C ALA A 234 35.48 -22.24 -10.39
N SER A 235 36.06 -21.62 -11.43
CA SER A 235 37.31 -22.08 -12.07
C SER A 235 38.34 -20.95 -12.22
#